data_e7e93b14164debe1bc68609f22dbbed4
#
_entry.id   e7e93b14164debe1bc68609f22dbbed4
#
_cell.length_a   1.000
_cell.length_b   1.000
_cell.length_c   1.000
_cell.angle_alpha   90.00
_cell.angle_beta   90.00
_cell.angle_gamma   90.00
#
_symmetry.space_group_name_H-M   'P 1'
#
loop_
_entity.id
_entity.type
_entity.pdbx_description
1 polymer ?
#
loop_
_entity_poly.entity_id
_entity_poly.type
_entity_poly.pdbx_seq_one_letter_code
_entity_poly.pdbx_strand_id
1 'polypeptide(L)'
;MEIIKKIWTCIMSLLLVAPSSVAQVQIAVVSDVHVMDPSLLREDGKAFSDYISQDRKMLRESTSLLSAFTDSILNSSVKYLLIPGDLTKDGELVSHRYLIDNCLSRLRNAGITILVVPGNHDVNNPHAVAYDGARKTRVATVSRSEFAQMYKDYGYGNAIARDTASLSYVYQLTPTLRVLALDATESDQNDFNKDICVTPGRLRPATLLFIKEQLANAKKQGVTVIGMMHHGLLQHWEYQNKMIPGYVIENSRSIASMMYKAGLRVMLTGHSHAQDITQYKGVYDVETGSLVSYPSPYRLITLQGDKMKITTHHIRTIKGYSGNISFKDYSKSYETRGFNTFLQKVIPTQMPDSVRTKAIDFLSDMMIKNYAGDEKITDAEEAQRIQIANMIRKSYSFKWSIIFRRVSKAIGNDTAPADNDFSIDIK
;
A
#
# COMPACT_ATOMS: atom_id res chain seq x y z
N MET A 1 59.38 -34.82 21.70
CA MET A 1 58.20 -34.30 22.41
C MET A 1 57.88 -32.83 22.09
N GLU A 2 58.86 -31.98 21.75
CA GLU A 2 58.59 -30.57 21.39
C GLU A 2 57.97 -30.34 20.00
N ILE A 3 58.27 -31.21 19.04
CA ILE A 3 57.71 -31.07 17.67
C ILE A 3 56.20 -31.35 17.63
N ILE A 4 55.71 -32.28 18.46
CA ILE A 4 54.27 -32.62 18.55
C ILE A 4 53.49 -31.48 19.23
N LYS A 5 54.06 -30.76 20.19
CA LYS A 5 53.43 -29.61 20.83
C LYS A 5 53.27 -28.40 19.88
N LYS A 6 54.23 -28.17 18.97
CA LYS A 6 54.13 -27.08 17.99
C LYS A 6 53.09 -27.36 16.90
N ILE A 7 52.82 -28.60 16.54
CA ILE A 7 51.77 -28.95 15.57
C ILE A 7 50.36 -28.78 16.16
N TRP A 8 50.19 -29.06 17.45
CA TRP A 8 48.91 -28.84 18.15
C TRP A 8 48.57 -27.35 18.36
N THR A 9 49.56 -26.48 18.53
CA THR A 9 49.35 -25.02 18.66
C THR A 9 49.02 -24.37 17.34
N CYS A 10 49.49 -24.88 16.19
CA CYS A 10 49.09 -24.40 14.87
C CYS A 10 47.68 -24.89 14.43
N ILE A 11 47.22 -26.04 14.90
CA ILE A 11 45.90 -26.57 14.59
C ILE A 11 44.80 -25.87 15.40
N MET A 12 45.10 -25.38 16.61
CA MET A 12 44.15 -24.62 17.42
C MET A 12 43.95 -23.16 17.02
N SER A 13 44.81 -22.57 16.17
CA SER A 13 44.67 -21.21 15.67
C SER A 13 43.91 -21.13 14.34
N LEU A 14 43.49 -22.28 13.77
CA LEU A 14 42.62 -22.35 12.59
C LEU A 14 41.15 -22.62 12.94
N LEU A 15 40.76 -22.40 14.20
CA LEU A 15 39.38 -22.44 14.63
C LEU A 15 38.64 -21.16 14.11
N LEU A 16 38.13 -21.29 12.91
CA LEU A 16 36.79 -20.83 12.52
C LEU A 16 36.48 -19.37 12.88
N VAL A 17 36.97 -18.44 12.09
CA VAL A 17 36.10 -17.35 11.67
C VAL A 17 35.17 -17.96 10.60
N ALA A 18 34.17 -18.70 11.02
CA ALA A 18 32.99 -18.90 10.19
C ALA A 18 32.50 -17.47 9.85
N PRO A 19 32.34 -17.08 8.58
CA PRO A 19 31.68 -15.84 8.31
C PRO A 19 30.33 -15.91 9.02
N SER A 20 30.11 -15.04 10.00
CA SER A 20 28.80 -14.89 10.61
C SER A 20 27.86 -14.55 9.46
N SER A 21 27.12 -15.54 8.96
CA SER A 21 26.08 -15.30 7.97
C SER A 21 25.13 -14.31 8.61
N VAL A 22 25.17 -13.06 8.13
CA VAL A 22 24.21 -12.05 8.57
C VAL A 22 22.83 -12.64 8.34
N ALA A 23 22.09 -12.88 9.44
CA ALA A 23 20.80 -13.54 9.37
C ALA A 23 19.89 -12.73 8.43
N GLN A 24 19.37 -13.40 7.42
CA GLN A 24 18.47 -12.83 6.46
C GLN A 24 17.09 -12.61 7.09
N VAL A 25 16.57 -11.39 7.05
CA VAL A 25 15.22 -11.06 7.51
C VAL A 25 14.26 -11.03 6.31
N GLN A 26 13.20 -11.83 6.36
CA GLN A 26 12.20 -11.88 5.30
C GLN A 26 10.88 -11.29 5.80
N ILE A 27 10.40 -10.26 5.09
CA ILE A 27 9.20 -9.49 5.41
C ILE A 27 8.27 -9.55 4.21
N ALA A 28 7.00 -9.85 4.42
CA ALA A 28 5.94 -9.60 3.45
C ALA A 28 5.29 -8.23 3.71
N VAL A 29 4.86 -7.57 2.65
CA VAL A 29 4.05 -6.35 2.71
C VAL A 29 2.82 -6.54 1.83
N VAL A 30 1.65 -6.30 2.37
CA VAL A 30 0.38 -6.23 1.63
C VAL A 30 -0.37 -4.99 2.09
N SER A 31 -0.96 -4.25 1.19
CA SER A 31 -1.69 -3.03 1.50
C SER A 31 -3.11 -3.05 0.95
N ASP A 32 -3.95 -2.20 1.50
CA ASP A 32 -5.27 -1.91 0.95
C ASP A 32 -6.06 -3.22 0.72
N VAL A 33 -6.16 -4.00 1.78
CA VAL A 33 -6.82 -5.32 1.78
C VAL A 33 -8.32 -5.19 1.57
N HIS A 34 -8.91 -4.11 2.09
CA HIS A 34 -10.34 -3.76 1.99
C HIS A 34 -11.27 -4.97 2.12
N VAL A 35 -10.98 -5.86 3.08
CA VAL A 35 -11.84 -7.04 3.24
C VAL A 35 -13.25 -6.63 3.64
N MET A 36 -14.23 -7.21 2.98
CA MET A 36 -15.64 -7.05 3.27
C MET A 36 -16.18 -8.37 3.84
N ASP A 37 -16.67 -8.33 5.10
CA ASP A 37 -17.31 -9.51 5.69
C ASP A 37 -18.55 -9.92 4.87
N PRO A 38 -18.72 -11.20 4.52
CA PRO A 38 -19.86 -11.67 3.72
C PRO A 38 -21.23 -11.32 4.32
N SER A 39 -21.35 -11.21 5.63
CA SER A 39 -22.61 -10.84 6.31
C SER A 39 -23.08 -9.42 6.01
N LEU A 40 -22.21 -8.57 5.44
CA LEU A 40 -22.57 -7.22 5.01
C LEU A 40 -23.35 -7.20 3.69
N LEU A 41 -23.29 -8.27 2.90
CA LEU A 41 -24.11 -8.47 1.71
C LEU A 41 -25.24 -9.43 2.03
N ARG A 42 -26.29 -8.94 2.73
CA ARG A 42 -27.44 -9.72 3.18
C ARG A 42 -28.29 -10.20 2.01
N GLU A 43 -28.54 -9.29 1.06
CA GLU A 43 -29.19 -9.56 -0.21
C GLU A 43 -28.44 -8.79 -1.30
N ASP A 44 -27.98 -9.49 -2.33
CA ASP A 44 -27.33 -8.87 -3.49
C ASP A 44 -28.37 -8.16 -4.34
N GLY A 45 -28.15 -6.87 -4.61
CA GLY A 45 -29.11 -6.08 -5.33
C GLY A 45 -28.59 -4.72 -5.76
N LYS A 46 -29.54 -3.82 -6.02
CA LYS A 46 -29.22 -2.50 -6.60
C LYS A 46 -28.23 -1.68 -5.77
N ALA A 47 -28.38 -1.67 -4.43
CA ALA A 47 -27.55 -0.84 -3.58
C ALA A 47 -26.06 -1.23 -3.64
N PHE A 48 -25.75 -2.54 -3.66
CA PHE A 48 -24.36 -3.00 -3.78
C PHE A 48 -23.85 -2.89 -5.22
N SER A 49 -24.69 -3.22 -6.21
CA SER A 49 -24.33 -3.07 -7.62
C SER A 49 -24.00 -1.62 -7.98
N ASP A 50 -24.79 -0.65 -7.51
CA ASP A 50 -24.52 0.79 -7.70
C ASP A 50 -23.20 1.20 -7.05
N TYR A 51 -22.87 0.67 -5.85
CA TYR A 51 -21.64 0.97 -5.15
C TYR A 51 -20.42 0.45 -5.94
N ILE A 52 -20.39 -0.84 -6.27
CA ILE A 52 -19.24 -1.46 -6.96
C ILE A 52 -19.09 -0.98 -8.40
N SER A 53 -20.15 -0.50 -9.05
CA SER A 53 -20.05 0.07 -10.40
C SER A 53 -19.21 1.36 -10.47
N GLN A 54 -19.04 2.02 -9.33
CA GLN A 54 -18.28 3.27 -9.20
C GLN A 54 -16.95 3.07 -8.47
N ASP A 55 -16.71 1.87 -7.95
CA ASP A 55 -15.50 1.50 -7.22
C ASP A 55 -14.56 0.66 -8.10
N ARG A 56 -13.27 0.70 -7.79
CA ARG A 56 -12.24 -0.11 -8.46
C ARG A 56 -11.83 -1.33 -7.65
N LYS A 57 -12.36 -1.47 -6.43
CA LYS A 57 -12.06 -2.58 -5.51
C LYS A 57 -12.93 -3.81 -5.82
N MET A 58 -12.32 -4.95 -6.02
CA MET A 58 -12.98 -6.25 -6.20
C MET A 58 -13.53 -6.76 -4.86
N LEU A 59 -14.53 -6.07 -4.30
CA LEU A 59 -15.05 -6.35 -2.96
C LEU A 59 -15.75 -7.70 -2.84
N ARG A 60 -16.37 -8.19 -3.92
CA ARG A 60 -16.98 -9.55 -3.95
C ARG A 60 -15.93 -10.62 -3.76
N GLU A 61 -14.74 -10.39 -4.30
CA GLU A 61 -13.61 -11.31 -4.28
C GLU A 61 -12.67 -11.09 -3.09
N SER A 62 -12.91 -10.07 -2.26
CA SER A 62 -11.98 -9.63 -1.20
C SER A 62 -11.61 -10.74 -0.22
N THR A 63 -12.57 -11.56 0.19
CA THR A 63 -12.34 -12.70 1.10
C THR A 63 -11.55 -13.83 0.44
N SER A 64 -11.81 -14.10 -0.84
CA SER A 64 -11.07 -15.12 -1.60
C SER A 64 -9.64 -14.66 -1.92
N LEU A 65 -9.44 -13.37 -2.22
CA LEU A 65 -8.12 -12.76 -2.39
C LEU A 65 -7.32 -12.81 -1.09
N LEU A 66 -7.93 -12.43 0.04
CA LEU A 66 -7.32 -12.51 1.36
C LEU A 66 -6.92 -13.96 1.71
N SER A 67 -7.78 -14.95 1.42
CA SER A 67 -7.47 -16.36 1.62
C SER A 67 -6.29 -16.82 0.77
N ALA A 68 -6.26 -16.48 -0.52
CA ALA A 68 -5.16 -16.83 -1.43
C ALA A 68 -3.84 -16.19 -1.00
N PHE A 69 -3.88 -14.93 -0.56
CA PHE A 69 -2.72 -14.24 0.03
C PHE A 69 -2.25 -14.96 1.30
N THR A 70 -3.16 -15.26 2.24
CA THR A 70 -2.85 -15.95 3.49
C THR A 70 -2.16 -17.29 3.23
N ASP A 71 -2.70 -18.09 2.31
CA ASP A 71 -2.13 -19.38 1.94
C ASP A 71 -0.75 -19.22 1.26
N SER A 72 -0.55 -18.18 0.45
CA SER A 72 0.76 -17.86 -0.14
C SER A 72 1.82 -17.56 0.92
N ILE A 73 1.47 -16.79 1.96
CA ILE A 73 2.38 -16.46 3.05
C ILE A 73 2.65 -17.67 3.95
N LEU A 74 1.66 -18.50 4.25
CA LEU A 74 1.85 -19.75 5.02
C LEU A 74 2.79 -20.73 4.33
N ASN A 75 2.82 -20.73 3.00
CA ASN A 75 3.72 -21.58 2.19
C ASN A 75 5.08 -20.93 1.89
N SER A 76 5.38 -19.77 2.48
CA SER A 76 6.63 -19.05 2.29
C SER A 76 7.57 -19.18 3.51
N SER A 77 8.78 -18.63 3.40
CA SER A 77 9.75 -18.52 4.51
C SER A 77 9.63 -17.20 5.30
N VAL A 78 8.59 -16.40 5.02
CA VAL A 78 8.33 -15.11 5.67
C VAL A 78 8.14 -15.27 7.17
N LYS A 79 8.76 -14.37 7.95
CA LYS A 79 8.65 -14.31 9.41
C LYS A 79 7.91 -13.08 9.90
N TYR A 80 7.77 -12.07 9.05
CA TYR A 80 7.16 -10.79 9.38
C TYR A 80 6.21 -10.36 8.30
N LEU A 81 5.04 -9.85 8.68
CA LEU A 81 4.05 -9.27 7.78
C LEU A 81 3.76 -7.83 8.21
N LEU A 82 3.89 -6.89 7.29
CA LEU A 82 3.54 -5.47 7.49
C LEU A 82 2.33 -5.13 6.63
N ILE A 83 1.32 -4.48 7.22
CA ILE A 83 0.10 -4.08 6.52
C ILE A 83 -0.11 -2.56 6.72
N PRO A 84 0.27 -1.73 5.74
CA PRO A 84 0.18 -0.29 5.82
C PRO A 84 -1.24 0.25 5.56
N GLY A 85 -2.24 -0.25 6.28
CA GLY A 85 -3.59 0.32 6.34
C GLY A 85 -4.59 -0.16 5.30
N ASP A 86 -5.78 0.41 5.38
CA ASP A 86 -6.99 0.05 4.63
C ASP A 86 -7.29 -1.45 4.69
N LEU A 87 -7.39 -1.91 5.93
CA LEU A 87 -7.59 -3.32 6.28
C LEU A 87 -8.99 -3.81 5.89
N THR A 88 -9.97 -2.93 5.99
CA THR A 88 -11.39 -3.22 5.82
C THR A 88 -12.02 -2.35 4.74
N LYS A 89 -13.18 -2.75 4.25
CA LYS A 89 -13.90 -1.98 3.22
C LYS A 89 -14.16 -0.53 3.68
N ASP A 90 -14.80 -0.35 4.85
CA ASP A 90 -15.13 0.96 5.43
C ASP A 90 -15.20 0.92 6.97
N GLY A 91 -14.30 0.19 7.64
CA GLY A 91 -14.19 0.19 9.10
C GLY A 91 -15.30 -0.58 9.84
N GLU A 92 -16.01 -1.46 9.15
CA GLU A 92 -17.04 -2.28 9.77
C GLU A 92 -16.42 -3.23 10.81
N LEU A 93 -16.97 -3.25 12.02
CA LEU A 93 -16.49 -4.12 13.10
C LEU A 93 -16.42 -5.60 12.69
N VAL A 94 -17.39 -6.06 11.90
CA VAL A 94 -17.42 -7.46 11.41
C VAL A 94 -16.30 -7.72 10.40
N SER A 95 -15.96 -6.75 9.54
CA SER A 95 -14.84 -6.87 8.58
C SER A 95 -13.49 -6.92 9.30
N HIS A 96 -13.29 -6.12 10.35
CA HIS A 96 -12.10 -6.22 11.21
C HIS A 96 -11.98 -7.59 11.87
N ARG A 97 -13.07 -8.12 12.42
CA ARG A 97 -13.09 -9.48 13.00
C ARG A 97 -12.79 -10.54 11.95
N TYR A 98 -13.40 -10.42 10.77
CA TYR A 98 -13.13 -11.34 9.67
C TYR A 98 -11.64 -11.40 9.32
N LEU A 99 -10.99 -10.25 9.17
CA LEU A 99 -9.55 -10.16 8.89
C LEU A 99 -8.73 -10.86 10.00
N ILE A 100 -9.03 -10.55 11.26
CA ILE A 100 -8.34 -11.13 12.40
C ILE A 100 -8.50 -12.65 12.43
N ASP A 101 -9.72 -13.15 12.30
CA ASP A 101 -10.02 -14.57 12.47
C ASP A 101 -9.55 -15.42 11.28
N ASN A 102 -9.71 -14.92 10.05
CA ASN A 102 -9.46 -15.71 8.84
C ASN A 102 -8.05 -15.53 8.24
N CYS A 103 -7.32 -14.47 8.63
CA CYS A 103 -5.98 -14.21 8.13
C CYS A 103 -4.97 -14.06 9.29
N LEU A 104 -5.09 -13.00 10.10
CA LEU A 104 -4.03 -12.61 11.02
C LEU A 104 -3.76 -13.68 12.09
N SER A 105 -4.82 -14.27 12.68
CA SER A 105 -4.69 -15.34 13.67
C SER A 105 -4.05 -16.61 13.09
N ARG A 106 -4.38 -16.97 11.84
CA ARG A 106 -3.78 -18.10 11.16
C ARG A 106 -2.26 -17.90 10.95
N LEU A 107 -1.88 -16.72 10.48
CA LEU A 107 -0.47 -16.37 10.25
C LEU A 107 0.31 -16.27 11.57
N ARG A 108 -0.27 -15.63 12.60
CA ARG A 108 0.34 -15.57 13.94
C ARG A 108 0.54 -16.97 14.54
N ASN A 109 -0.44 -17.85 14.42
CA ASN A 109 -0.34 -19.23 14.92
C ASN A 109 0.74 -20.04 14.18
N ALA A 110 1.08 -19.66 12.95
CA ALA A 110 2.21 -20.20 12.19
C ALA A 110 3.57 -19.53 12.56
N GLY A 111 3.60 -18.66 13.57
CA GLY A 111 4.81 -18.00 14.05
C GLY A 111 5.22 -16.75 13.28
N ILE A 112 4.33 -16.15 12.50
CA ILE A 112 4.58 -14.91 11.77
C ILE A 112 4.21 -13.72 12.66
N THR A 113 5.15 -12.80 12.87
CA THR A 113 4.89 -11.51 13.54
C THR A 113 4.24 -10.55 12.56
N ILE A 114 3.12 -9.96 12.96
CA ILE A 114 2.32 -9.08 12.08
C ILE A 114 2.23 -7.70 12.70
N LEU A 115 2.42 -6.66 11.89
CA LEU A 115 2.25 -5.26 12.30
C LEU A 115 1.25 -4.59 11.37
N VAL A 116 0.32 -3.84 11.94
CA VAL A 116 -0.70 -3.09 11.20
C VAL A 116 -0.74 -1.63 11.63
N VAL A 117 -1.12 -0.74 10.72
CA VAL A 117 -1.56 0.63 11.02
C VAL A 117 -2.94 0.84 10.39
N PRO A 118 -3.75 1.79 10.85
CA PRO A 118 -5.01 2.10 10.18
C PRO A 118 -4.77 2.85 8.87
N GLY A 119 -5.64 2.63 7.88
CA GLY A 119 -5.87 3.52 6.77
C GLY A 119 -7.08 4.42 7.02
N ASN A 120 -7.40 5.28 6.06
CA ASN A 120 -8.52 6.21 6.18
C ASN A 120 -9.89 5.52 6.17
N HIS A 121 -9.98 4.28 5.69
CA HIS A 121 -11.21 3.49 5.74
C HIS A 121 -11.48 2.84 7.09
N ASP A 122 -10.48 2.61 7.95
CA ASP A 122 -10.56 1.63 9.04
C ASP A 122 -11.21 2.11 10.35
N VAL A 123 -11.23 3.41 10.61
CA VAL A 123 -11.57 3.94 11.94
C VAL A 123 -12.62 5.04 11.86
N ASN A 124 -13.64 4.97 12.72
CA ASN A 124 -14.73 5.95 12.80
C ASN A 124 -15.39 6.26 11.45
N ASN A 125 -15.52 5.29 10.57
CA ASN A 125 -15.96 5.53 9.21
C ASN A 125 -17.50 5.57 9.11
N PRO A 126 -18.10 6.69 8.69
CA PRO A 126 -19.55 6.80 8.52
C PRO A 126 -20.11 5.96 7.36
N HIS A 127 -19.25 5.51 6.43
CA HIS A 127 -19.64 4.68 5.28
C HIS A 127 -19.73 3.19 5.61
N ALA A 128 -19.53 2.79 6.89
CA ALA A 128 -19.71 1.43 7.35
C ALA A 128 -21.19 0.99 7.21
N VAL A 129 -21.49 0.19 6.19
CA VAL A 129 -22.86 -0.21 5.85
C VAL A 129 -22.96 -1.69 5.47
N ALA A 130 -24.14 -2.28 5.76
CA ALA A 130 -24.59 -3.52 5.16
C ALA A 130 -25.54 -3.22 3.98
N TYR A 131 -25.55 -4.11 3.01
CA TYR A 131 -26.38 -4.05 1.80
C TYR A 131 -27.49 -5.09 1.89
N ASP A 132 -28.72 -4.69 1.55
CA ASP A 132 -29.94 -5.51 1.63
C ASP A 132 -30.85 -5.14 0.45
N GLY A 133 -30.65 -5.79 -0.69
CA GLY A 133 -31.32 -5.48 -1.95
C GLY A 133 -31.07 -4.05 -2.43
N ALA A 134 -32.07 -3.18 -2.32
CA ALA A 134 -31.97 -1.77 -2.69
C ALA A 134 -31.54 -0.84 -1.53
N ARG A 135 -31.37 -1.38 -0.31
CA ARG A 135 -31.12 -0.58 0.90
C ARG A 135 -29.69 -0.70 1.39
N LYS A 136 -29.22 0.39 2.02
CA LYS A 136 -27.99 0.44 2.82
C LYS A 136 -28.38 0.70 4.27
N THR A 137 -27.79 -0.05 5.20
CA THR A 137 -28.02 0.14 6.63
C THR A 137 -26.68 0.31 7.32
N ARG A 138 -26.50 1.38 8.10
CA ARG A 138 -25.28 1.58 8.89
C ARG A 138 -25.08 0.42 9.86
N VAL A 139 -23.82 0.01 10.02
CA VAL A 139 -23.39 -1.03 10.95
C VAL A 139 -22.37 -0.46 11.93
N ALA A 140 -22.05 -1.24 12.97
CA ALA A 140 -21.02 -0.85 13.93
C ALA A 140 -19.67 -0.67 13.25
N THR A 141 -19.00 0.43 13.54
CA THR A 141 -17.63 0.75 13.16
C THR A 141 -16.71 0.71 14.38
N VAL A 142 -15.42 0.90 14.20
CA VAL A 142 -14.39 0.78 15.23
C VAL A 142 -13.83 2.15 15.54
N SER A 143 -13.78 2.52 16.81
CA SER A 143 -13.10 3.73 17.30
C SER A 143 -11.57 3.52 17.34
N ARG A 144 -10.81 4.60 17.52
CA ARG A 144 -9.33 4.56 17.65
C ARG A 144 -8.88 3.64 18.80
N SER A 145 -9.55 3.73 19.95
CA SER A 145 -9.21 2.88 21.11
C SER A 145 -9.56 1.41 20.89
N GLU A 146 -10.71 1.15 20.28
CA GLU A 146 -11.11 -0.21 19.91
C GLU A 146 -10.17 -0.80 18.86
N PHE A 147 -9.74 -0.03 17.86
CA PHE A 147 -8.74 -0.46 16.88
C PHE A 147 -7.44 -0.92 17.57
N ALA A 148 -6.86 -0.09 18.42
CA ALA A 148 -5.64 -0.44 19.16
C ALA A 148 -5.82 -1.67 20.05
N GLN A 149 -7.02 -1.87 20.64
CA GLN A 149 -7.34 -3.03 21.46
C GLN A 149 -7.54 -4.30 20.62
N MET A 150 -8.24 -4.21 19.49
CA MET A 150 -8.45 -5.35 18.58
C MET A 150 -7.14 -5.84 17.97
N TYR A 151 -6.26 -4.91 17.61
CA TYR A 151 -4.97 -5.22 16.99
C TYR A 151 -3.80 -5.24 17.99
N LYS A 152 -4.08 -5.43 19.31
CA LYS A 152 -3.03 -5.48 20.34
C LYS A 152 -1.96 -6.53 20.04
N ASP A 153 -2.34 -7.70 19.53
CA ASP A 153 -1.43 -8.80 19.20
C ASP A 153 -0.73 -8.63 17.84
N TYR A 154 -1.04 -7.53 17.13
CA TYR A 154 -0.56 -7.21 15.79
C TYR A 154 0.22 -5.87 15.76
N GLY A 155 1.05 -5.67 16.78
CA GLY A 155 1.95 -4.53 16.93
C GLY A 155 1.70 -3.72 18.20
N TYR A 156 0.46 -3.35 18.51
CA TYR A 156 0.14 -2.38 19.57
C TYR A 156 0.50 -2.84 20.99
N GLY A 157 0.29 -4.13 21.31
CA GLY A 157 0.52 -4.64 22.66
C GLY A 157 2.00 -4.81 23.03
N ASN A 158 2.86 -5.07 22.04
CA ASN A 158 4.28 -5.27 22.21
C ASN A 158 5.12 -4.10 21.66
N ALA A 159 4.50 -2.95 21.42
CA ALA A 159 5.19 -1.74 21.00
C ALA A 159 6.17 -1.27 22.08
N ILE A 160 7.42 -0.95 21.67
CA ILE A 160 8.44 -0.42 22.61
C ILE A 160 8.25 1.07 22.88
N ALA A 161 7.49 1.77 22.05
CA ALA A 161 7.04 3.15 22.24
C ALA A 161 5.72 3.37 21.50
N ARG A 162 4.84 4.22 22.03
CA ARG A 162 3.56 4.60 21.43
C ARG A 162 3.41 6.11 21.46
N ASP A 163 2.92 6.67 20.34
CA ASP A 163 2.53 8.08 20.29
C ASP A 163 1.20 8.28 21.04
N THR A 164 1.12 9.32 21.85
CA THR A 164 -0.11 9.67 22.58
C THR A 164 -1.11 10.47 21.73
N ALA A 165 -0.66 11.05 20.63
CA ALA A 165 -1.47 11.90 19.75
C ALA A 165 -2.06 11.16 18.55
N SER A 166 -1.54 9.97 18.24
CA SER A 166 -1.96 9.16 17.10
C SER A 166 -1.93 7.66 17.44
N LEU A 167 -2.33 6.80 16.50
CA LEU A 167 -2.14 5.36 16.62
C LEU A 167 -0.74 4.91 16.16
N SER A 168 0.24 5.82 16.10
CA SER A 168 1.61 5.49 15.76
C SER A 168 2.34 4.78 16.89
N TYR A 169 3.25 3.88 16.52
CA TYR A 169 4.08 3.14 17.47
C TYR A 169 5.42 2.72 16.87
N VAL A 170 6.33 2.25 17.72
CA VAL A 170 7.59 1.62 17.32
C VAL A 170 7.60 0.18 17.79
N TYR A 171 8.00 -0.72 16.91
CA TYR A 171 8.13 -2.15 17.20
C TYR A 171 9.58 -2.63 16.98
N GLN A 172 10.15 -3.37 17.93
CA GLN A 172 11.45 -4.01 17.78
C GLN A 172 11.27 -5.33 17.03
N LEU A 173 11.56 -5.33 15.73
CA LEU A 173 11.36 -6.50 14.85
C LEU A 173 12.46 -7.56 15.07
N THR A 174 13.73 -7.11 15.10
CA THR A 174 14.90 -7.91 15.45
C THR A 174 15.81 -7.08 16.36
N PRO A 175 16.87 -7.64 16.97
CA PRO A 175 17.80 -6.84 17.78
C PRO A 175 18.40 -5.62 17.05
N THR A 176 18.46 -5.65 15.72
CA THR A 176 19.09 -4.61 14.90
C THR A 176 18.12 -3.86 13.97
N LEU A 177 16.82 -4.20 13.98
CA LEU A 177 15.82 -3.64 13.11
C LEU A 177 14.55 -3.23 13.87
N ARG A 178 14.08 -2.01 13.66
CA ARG A 178 12.80 -1.48 14.15
C ARG A 178 11.88 -1.12 13.00
N VAL A 179 10.57 -1.23 13.26
CA VAL A 179 9.52 -0.65 12.43
C VAL A 179 8.96 0.57 13.14
N LEU A 180 8.98 1.72 12.47
CA LEU A 180 8.28 2.94 12.86
C LEU A 180 6.93 2.94 12.12
N ALA A 181 5.89 2.49 12.82
CA ALA A 181 4.53 2.35 12.31
C ALA A 181 3.76 3.64 12.58
N LEU A 182 3.36 4.36 11.53
CA LEU A 182 2.79 5.70 11.60
C LEU A 182 1.32 5.73 11.19
N ASP A 183 0.51 6.39 11.99
CA ASP A 183 -0.87 6.74 11.69
C ASP A 183 -0.92 8.20 11.24
N ALA A 184 -1.20 8.41 9.96
CA ALA A 184 -1.41 9.73 9.36
C ALA A 184 -2.89 10.03 9.10
N THR A 185 -3.82 9.16 9.55
CA THR A 185 -5.25 9.34 9.33
C THR A 185 -5.82 10.48 10.16
N GLU A 186 -6.85 11.12 9.66
CA GLU A 186 -7.62 12.14 10.36
C GLU A 186 -9.03 11.63 10.74
N SER A 187 -9.12 10.36 11.15
CA SER A 187 -10.36 9.67 11.47
C SER A 187 -11.19 10.31 12.61
N ASP A 188 -10.58 11.17 13.41
CA ASP A 188 -11.25 12.01 14.42
C ASP A 188 -12.01 13.22 13.82
N GLN A 189 -11.79 13.51 12.53
CA GLN A 189 -12.52 14.52 11.77
C GLN A 189 -13.66 13.95 10.92
N ASN A 190 -13.84 12.63 10.92
CA ASN A 190 -14.96 11.98 10.26
C ASN A 190 -16.29 12.43 10.88
N ASP A 191 -17.29 12.73 10.04
CA ASP A 191 -18.58 13.28 10.48
C ASP A 191 -19.74 12.36 10.05
N PHE A 192 -20.32 11.64 11.01
CA PHE A 192 -21.44 10.74 10.79
C PHE A 192 -22.73 11.46 10.38
N ASN A 193 -22.89 12.73 10.77
CA ASN A 193 -24.10 13.51 10.43
C ASN A 193 -24.05 14.02 9.00
N LYS A 194 -22.85 14.36 8.51
CA LYS A 194 -22.63 14.85 7.15
C LYS A 194 -22.21 13.76 6.18
N ASP A 195 -22.07 12.52 6.65
CA ASP A 195 -21.60 11.37 5.87
C ASP A 195 -20.21 11.62 5.25
N ILE A 196 -19.29 12.27 6.00
CA ILE A 196 -17.95 12.64 5.56
C ILE A 196 -16.93 11.69 6.17
N CYS A 197 -16.17 11.00 5.31
CA CYS A 197 -14.96 10.28 5.64
C CYS A 197 -13.76 11.07 5.08
N VAL A 198 -12.81 11.43 5.95
CA VAL A 198 -11.63 12.23 5.58
C VAL A 198 -10.59 11.34 4.92
N THR A 199 -10.32 11.59 3.64
CA THR A 199 -9.33 10.83 2.84
C THR A 199 -7.90 11.35 3.04
N PRO A 200 -7.62 12.68 3.04
CA PRO A 200 -6.27 13.21 3.21
C PRO A 200 -5.59 12.77 4.52
N GLY A 201 -4.26 12.65 4.46
CA GLY A 201 -3.44 12.28 5.60
C GLY A 201 -2.51 13.38 6.08
N ARG A 202 -2.27 13.42 7.41
CA ARG A 202 -1.36 14.38 8.04
C ARG A 202 -0.67 13.78 9.26
N LEU A 203 0.63 14.04 9.40
CA LEU A 203 1.35 13.78 10.65
C LEU A 203 1.21 14.97 11.58
N ARG A 204 0.64 14.77 12.76
CA ARG A 204 0.41 15.81 13.77
C ARG A 204 1.73 16.35 14.32
N PRO A 205 1.78 17.60 14.79
CA PRO A 205 3.02 18.15 15.37
C PRO A 205 3.61 17.29 16.49
N ALA A 206 2.78 16.72 17.38
CA ALA A 206 3.22 15.81 18.44
C ALA A 206 3.79 14.50 17.86
N THR A 207 3.15 13.93 16.83
CA THR A 207 3.64 12.74 16.11
C THR A 207 5.00 13.03 15.43
N LEU A 208 5.22 14.22 14.88
CA LEU A 208 6.52 14.60 14.30
C LEU A 208 7.64 14.69 15.37
N LEU A 209 7.31 15.12 16.60
CA LEU A 209 8.25 15.08 17.72
C LEU A 209 8.56 13.64 18.13
N PHE A 210 7.54 12.79 18.26
CA PHE A 210 7.69 11.35 18.52
C PHE A 210 8.60 10.69 17.48
N ILE A 211 8.38 10.94 16.18
CA ILE A 211 9.22 10.40 15.09
C ILE A 211 10.69 10.79 15.28
N LYS A 212 10.97 12.09 15.54
CA LYS A 212 12.34 12.59 15.73
C LYS A 212 13.01 11.92 16.92
N GLU A 213 12.30 11.78 18.03
CA GLU A 213 12.80 11.13 19.24
C GLU A 213 13.14 9.66 18.98
N GLN A 214 12.21 8.92 18.37
CA GLN A 214 12.39 7.49 18.14
C GLN A 214 13.53 7.19 17.15
N LEU A 215 13.67 7.99 16.09
CA LEU A 215 14.78 7.89 15.14
C LEU A 215 16.13 8.24 15.80
N ALA A 216 16.17 9.27 16.65
CA ALA A 216 17.37 9.62 17.40
C ALA A 216 17.78 8.52 18.38
N ASN A 217 16.82 7.89 19.08
CA ASN A 217 17.04 6.77 19.98
C ASN A 217 17.60 5.54 19.23
N ALA A 218 17.02 5.21 18.07
CA ALA A 218 17.50 4.11 17.24
C ALA A 218 18.94 4.35 16.76
N LYS A 219 19.23 5.58 16.29
CA LYS A 219 20.59 5.97 15.87
C LYS A 219 21.62 5.83 16.98
N LYS A 220 21.30 6.26 18.20
CA LYS A 220 22.20 6.10 19.37
C LYS A 220 22.49 4.64 19.68
N GLN A 221 21.55 3.73 19.40
CA GLN A 221 21.65 2.30 19.65
C GLN A 221 22.22 1.51 18.46
N GLY A 222 22.53 2.17 17.33
CA GLY A 222 22.98 1.51 16.10
C GLY A 222 21.94 0.61 15.46
N VAL A 223 20.62 0.89 15.68
CA VAL A 223 19.52 0.10 15.17
C VAL A 223 18.95 0.75 13.90
N THR A 224 18.79 -0.04 12.85
CA THR A 224 18.16 0.38 11.60
C THR A 224 16.65 0.54 11.81
N VAL A 225 16.06 1.55 11.14
CA VAL A 225 14.61 1.78 11.18
C VAL A 225 14.05 1.80 9.76
N ILE A 226 12.97 1.03 9.54
CA ILE A 226 12.11 1.15 8.37
C ILE A 226 10.77 1.75 8.82
N GLY A 227 10.19 2.60 7.99
CA GLY A 227 8.89 3.21 8.23
C GLY A 227 7.74 2.41 7.60
N MET A 228 6.57 2.49 8.18
CA MET A 228 5.31 1.99 7.61
C MET A 228 4.21 3.03 7.88
N MET A 229 3.44 3.41 6.86
CA MET A 229 2.36 4.39 6.95
C MET A 229 1.36 4.13 5.81
N HIS A 230 0.07 4.44 6.02
CA HIS A 230 -0.90 4.22 4.95
C HIS A 230 -0.74 5.22 3.80
N HIS A 231 -0.81 6.51 4.08
CA HIS A 231 -0.68 7.55 3.06
C HIS A 231 0.73 7.64 2.49
N GLY A 232 0.87 7.96 1.22
CA GLY A 232 2.16 8.18 0.57
C GLY A 232 2.97 9.28 1.27
N LEU A 233 4.27 9.04 1.47
CA LEU A 233 5.21 10.04 1.94
C LEU A 233 5.59 11.01 0.84
N LEU A 234 5.65 10.54 -0.42
CA LEU A 234 6.07 11.30 -1.60
C LEU A 234 5.01 11.22 -2.72
N GLN A 235 5.11 12.09 -3.70
CA GLN A 235 4.35 11.92 -4.96
C GLN A 235 5.06 10.86 -5.80
N HIS A 236 4.28 9.92 -6.31
CA HIS A 236 4.74 8.84 -7.15
C HIS A 236 4.82 9.21 -8.63
N TRP A 237 3.98 10.14 -9.09
CA TRP A 237 4.06 10.68 -10.44
C TRP A 237 3.87 12.21 -10.45
N GLU A 238 4.36 12.87 -11.48
CA GLU A 238 4.26 14.34 -11.64
C GLU A 238 2.78 14.74 -11.74
N TYR A 239 2.36 15.73 -10.98
CA TYR A 239 0.99 16.24 -10.84
C TYR A 239 0.04 15.41 -9.98
N GLN A 240 0.41 14.31 -9.34
CA GLN A 240 -0.47 13.48 -8.49
C GLN A 240 -1.29 14.34 -7.53
N ASN A 241 -0.66 15.16 -6.70
CA ASN A 241 -1.35 16.01 -5.72
C ASN A 241 -2.29 17.07 -6.34
N LYS A 242 -2.11 17.39 -7.62
CA LYS A 242 -3.01 18.31 -8.34
C LYS A 242 -4.21 17.60 -8.94
N MET A 243 -4.01 16.38 -9.37
CA MET A 243 -5.04 15.59 -10.06
C MET A 243 -5.90 14.78 -9.08
N ILE A 244 -5.27 14.21 -8.09
CA ILE A 244 -5.88 13.39 -7.02
C ILE A 244 -5.34 13.83 -5.66
N PRO A 245 -5.79 14.98 -5.12
CA PRO A 245 -5.33 15.46 -3.81
C PRO A 245 -5.73 14.49 -2.70
N GLY A 246 -4.92 14.44 -1.64
CA GLY A 246 -5.19 13.67 -0.43
C GLY A 246 -4.51 12.30 -0.34
N TYR A 247 -3.85 11.85 -1.42
CA TYR A 247 -3.14 10.56 -1.40
C TYR A 247 -1.74 10.63 -0.77
N VAL A 248 -1.15 11.81 -0.73
CA VAL A 248 0.15 12.08 -0.11
C VAL A 248 -0.04 12.98 1.09
N ILE A 249 0.69 12.72 2.18
CA ILE A 249 0.61 13.52 3.40
C ILE A 249 0.93 15.00 3.18
N GLU A 250 0.35 15.86 4.00
CA GLU A 250 0.70 17.28 4.00
C GLU A 250 2.20 17.49 4.31
N ASN A 251 2.80 18.52 3.69
CA ASN A 251 4.21 18.88 3.89
C ASN A 251 5.22 17.76 3.58
N SER A 252 4.86 16.85 2.70
CA SER A 252 5.56 15.59 2.39
C SER A 252 7.07 15.74 2.21
N ARG A 253 7.54 16.65 1.32
CA ARG A 253 8.98 16.85 1.05
C ARG A 253 9.75 17.36 2.25
N SER A 254 9.13 18.20 3.09
CA SER A 254 9.76 18.72 4.33
C SER A 254 9.91 17.58 5.34
N ILE A 255 8.87 16.75 5.49
CA ILE A 255 8.84 15.60 6.38
C ILE A 255 9.83 14.53 5.90
N ALA A 256 9.87 14.20 4.62
CA ALA A 256 10.85 13.28 4.05
C ALA A 256 12.29 13.76 4.29
N SER A 257 12.57 15.06 4.08
CA SER A 257 13.88 15.65 4.38
C SER A 257 14.26 15.55 5.86
N MET A 258 13.29 15.73 6.76
CA MET A 258 13.50 15.57 8.21
C MET A 258 13.80 14.12 8.56
N MET A 259 13.03 13.16 8.02
CA MET A 259 13.21 11.72 8.24
C MET A 259 14.57 11.25 7.71
N TYR A 260 14.98 11.71 6.51
CA TYR A 260 16.31 11.42 5.97
C TYR A 260 17.45 11.85 6.90
N LYS A 261 17.40 13.11 7.37
CA LYS A 261 18.41 13.65 8.31
C LYS A 261 18.44 12.86 9.63
N ALA A 262 17.29 12.34 10.04
CA ALA A 262 17.16 11.51 11.25
C ALA A 262 17.56 10.03 11.02
N GLY A 263 17.87 9.60 9.79
CA GLY A 263 18.39 8.28 9.46
C GLY A 263 17.39 7.30 8.84
N LEU A 264 16.13 7.70 8.58
CA LEU A 264 15.17 6.87 7.86
C LEU A 264 15.50 6.88 6.35
N ARG A 265 15.49 5.71 5.72
CA ARG A 265 15.75 5.53 4.29
C ARG A 265 14.56 4.97 3.52
N VAL A 266 13.67 4.24 4.17
CA VAL A 266 12.55 3.54 3.53
C VAL A 266 11.29 3.78 4.32
N MET A 267 10.22 4.19 3.62
CA MET A 267 8.84 4.21 4.08
C MET A 267 8.04 3.24 3.21
N LEU A 268 7.32 2.30 3.82
CA LEU A 268 6.40 1.38 3.18
C LEU A 268 5.00 1.99 3.25
N THR A 269 4.35 2.17 2.10
CA THR A 269 3.05 2.86 2.02
C THR A 269 2.04 2.09 1.17
N GLY A 270 0.81 2.62 1.08
CA GLY A 270 -0.30 2.15 0.27
C GLY A 270 -1.16 3.30 -0.22
N HIS A 271 -2.49 3.18 -0.15
CA HIS A 271 -3.50 4.21 -0.36
C HIS A 271 -3.82 4.55 -1.81
N SER A 272 -2.86 4.74 -2.71
CA SER A 272 -3.17 5.05 -4.11
C SER A 272 -3.48 3.82 -4.96
N HIS A 273 -3.31 2.63 -4.38
CA HIS A 273 -3.52 1.33 -4.99
C HIS A 273 -2.54 1.01 -6.13
N ALA A 274 -1.58 1.89 -6.40
CA ALA A 274 -0.56 1.69 -7.41
C ALA A 274 0.67 0.96 -6.84
N GLN A 275 1.38 0.26 -7.71
CA GLN A 275 2.63 -0.39 -7.39
C GLN A 275 3.77 0.53 -7.85
N ASP A 276 4.38 1.27 -6.93
CA ASP A 276 5.36 2.30 -7.31
C ASP A 276 6.46 2.45 -6.24
N ILE A 277 7.67 2.81 -6.67
CA ILE A 277 8.77 3.20 -5.80
C ILE A 277 9.33 4.54 -6.26
N THR A 278 9.19 5.56 -5.45
CA THR A 278 9.76 6.86 -5.72
C THR A 278 10.81 7.25 -4.67
N GLN A 279 11.63 8.25 -4.92
CA GLN A 279 12.61 8.70 -3.97
C GLN A 279 12.78 10.22 -3.92
N TYR A 280 13.12 10.73 -2.74
CA TYR A 280 13.48 12.12 -2.56
C TYR A 280 14.60 12.26 -1.53
N LYS A 281 15.75 12.82 -1.95
CA LYS A 281 16.92 13.05 -1.09
C LYS A 281 17.38 11.81 -0.30
N GLY A 282 17.26 10.61 -0.88
CA GLY A 282 17.70 9.36 -0.27
C GLY A 282 16.68 8.71 0.68
N VAL A 283 15.45 9.20 0.76
CA VAL A 283 14.31 8.45 1.31
C VAL A 283 13.54 7.86 0.16
N TYR A 284 13.28 6.58 0.23
CA TYR A 284 12.43 5.83 -0.69
C TYR A 284 11.04 5.71 -0.09
N ASP A 285 10.03 6.03 -0.87
CA ASP A 285 8.63 5.70 -0.61
C ASP A 285 8.29 4.48 -1.46
N VAL A 286 7.99 3.37 -0.80
CA VAL A 286 7.71 2.07 -1.42
C VAL A 286 6.23 1.81 -1.27
N GLU A 287 5.47 2.24 -2.26
CA GLU A 287 4.03 2.04 -2.29
C GLU A 287 3.71 0.63 -2.77
N THR A 288 2.85 -0.06 -2.02
CA THR A 288 2.32 -1.38 -2.38
C THR A 288 0.89 -1.23 -2.82
N GLY A 289 0.59 -1.68 -4.03
CA GLY A 289 -0.75 -1.63 -4.59
C GLY A 289 -1.76 -2.46 -3.80
N SER A 290 -3.05 -2.21 -4.05
CA SER A 290 -4.14 -2.84 -3.31
C SER A 290 -4.29 -4.32 -3.65
N LEU A 291 -4.47 -5.16 -2.63
CA LEU A 291 -4.76 -6.58 -2.80
C LEU A 291 -6.06 -6.83 -3.59
N VAL A 292 -7.03 -5.94 -3.48
CA VAL A 292 -8.35 -6.06 -4.12
C VAL A 292 -8.47 -5.27 -5.43
N SER A 293 -7.37 -4.69 -5.93
CA SER A 293 -7.29 -4.04 -7.25
C SER A 293 -6.32 -4.78 -8.16
N TYR A 294 -6.43 -4.61 -9.48
CA TYR A 294 -5.46 -5.16 -10.44
C TYR A 294 -4.06 -4.57 -10.17
N PRO A 295 -3.00 -5.37 -10.15
CA PRO A 295 -2.91 -6.83 -10.39
C PRO A 295 -2.93 -7.69 -9.13
N SER A 296 -3.50 -7.25 -8.01
CA SER A 296 -3.56 -7.91 -6.69
C SER A 296 -2.17 -8.22 -6.12
N PRO A 297 -1.33 -7.19 -5.93
CA PRO A 297 0.06 -7.36 -5.57
C PRO A 297 0.27 -7.58 -4.07
N TYR A 298 1.44 -8.15 -3.74
CA TYR A 298 2.10 -8.05 -2.44
C TYR A 298 3.61 -8.08 -2.65
N ARG A 299 4.38 -7.55 -1.70
CA ARG A 299 5.83 -7.51 -1.79
C ARG A 299 6.47 -8.52 -0.85
N LEU A 300 7.57 -9.12 -1.30
CA LEU A 300 8.52 -9.82 -0.43
C LEU A 300 9.79 -8.99 -0.34
N ILE A 301 10.17 -8.67 0.88
CA ILE A 301 11.37 -7.89 1.20
C ILE A 301 12.36 -8.80 1.90
N THR A 302 13.58 -8.82 1.38
CA THR A 302 14.71 -9.52 1.95
C THR A 302 15.74 -8.51 2.44
N LEU A 303 16.02 -8.51 3.74
CA LEU A 303 17.07 -7.69 4.35
C LEU A 303 18.28 -8.55 4.65
N GLN A 304 19.45 -8.16 4.15
CA GLN A 304 20.73 -8.81 4.44
C GLN A 304 21.80 -7.73 4.63
N GLY A 305 22.24 -7.53 5.86
CA GLY A 305 23.10 -6.41 6.22
C GLY A 305 22.40 -5.09 5.95
N ASP A 306 23.03 -4.23 5.16
CA ASP A 306 22.53 -2.90 4.80
C ASP A 306 21.70 -2.88 3.51
N LYS A 307 21.51 -4.05 2.88
CA LYS A 307 20.76 -4.17 1.63
C LYS A 307 19.35 -4.68 1.86
N MET A 308 18.40 -3.98 1.28
CA MET A 308 16.99 -4.37 1.20
C MET A 308 16.68 -4.69 -0.26
N LYS A 309 16.36 -5.96 -0.55
CA LYS A 309 15.83 -6.38 -1.85
C LYS A 309 14.32 -6.47 -1.77
N ILE A 310 13.63 -5.85 -2.70
CA ILE A 310 12.18 -5.85 -2.86
C ILE A 310 11.84 -6.67 -4.10
N THR A 311 10.83 -7.53 -4.00
CA THR A 311 10.31 -8.33 -5.11
C THR A 311 8.79 -8.32 -5.04
N THR A 312 8.12 -8.04 -6.14
CA THR A 312 6.65 -8.02 -6.22
C THR A 312 6.12 -9.38 -6.67
N HIS A 313 5.06 -9.81 -6.00
CA HIS A 313 4.27 -10.99 -6.29
C HIS A 313 2.80 -10.61 -6.48
N HIS A 314 2.03 -11.47 -7.17
CA HIS A 314 0.62 -11.21 -7.48
C HIS A 314 -0.24 -12.42 -7.19
N ILE A 315 -1.46 -12.20 -6.70
CA ILE A 315 -2.48 -13.25 -6.63
C ILE A 315 -3.08 -13.42 -8.03
N ARG A 316 -2.80 -14.53 -8.67
CA ARG A 316 -3.21 -14.82 -10.06
C ARG A 316 -4.44 -15.70 -10.17
N THR A 317 -4.81 -16.36 -9.08
CA THR A 317 -5.95 -17.26 -8.99
C THR A 317 -6.57 -17.18 -7.60
N ILE A 318 -7.87 -17.33 -7.50
CA ILE A 318 -8.60 -17.41 -6.24
C ILE A 318 -9.52 -18.61 -6.22
N LYS A 319 -9.75 -19.18 -5.04
CA LYS A 319 -10.65 -20.33 -4.89
C LYS A 319 -12.08 -19.89 -5.19
N GLY A 320 -12.80 -20.73 -5.94
CA GLY A 320 -14.20 -20.48 -6.31
C GLY A 320 -14.41 -19.57 -7.51
N TYR A 321 -13.35 -19.03 -8.13
CA TYR A 321 -13.50 -18.28 -9.37
C TYR A 321 -13.83 -19.22 -10.53
N SER A 322 -14.96 -19.01 -11.18
CA SER A 322 -15.48 -19.84 -12.28
C SER A 322 -15.75 -19.05 -13.58
N GLY A 323 -15.11 -17.87 -13.72
CA GLY A 323 -15.26 -17.06 -14.94
C GLY A 323 -14.66 -17.72 -16.19
N ASN A 324 -15.16 -17.31 -17.37
CA ASN A 324 -14.71 -17.81 -18.67
C ASN A 324 -13.32 -17.28 -19.11
N ILE A 325 -12.77 -16.32 -18.39
CA ILE A 325 -11.44 -15.73 -18.63
C ILE A 325 -10.56 -15.94 -17.39
N SER A 326 -9.25 -15.78 -17.51
CA SER A 326 -8.37 -15.89 -16.34
C SER A 326 -8.74 -14.86 -15.26
N PHE A 327 -8.47 -15.16 -13.99
CA PHE A 327 -8.70 -14.19 -12.91
C PHE A 327 -7.89 -12.89 -13.13
N LYS A 328 -6.69 -12.99 -13.69
CA LYS A 328 -5.89 -11.83 -14.08
C LYS A 328 -6.61 -10.95 -15.10
N ASP A 329 -7.20 -11.52 -16.14
CA ASP A 329 -7.91 -10.77 -17.17
C ASP A 329 -9.24 -10.20 -16.64
N TYR A 330 -9.90 -10.95 -15.76
CA TYR A 330 -11.08 -10.47 -15.04
C TYR A 330 -10.73 -9.23 -14.19
N SER A 331 -9.69 -9.31 -13.35
CA SER A 331 -9.28 -8.20 -12.48
C SER A 331 -8.86 -6.98 -13.29
N LYS A 332 -8.12 -7.17 -14.39
CA LYS A 332 -7.75 -6.09 -15.33
C LYS A 332 -9.00 -5.43 -15.94
N SER A 333 -9.94 -6.23 -16.41
CA SER A 333 -11.18 -5.73 -17.01
C SER A 333 -12.04 -5.00 -15.99
N TYR A 334 -12.08 -5.49 -14.74
CA TYR A 334 -12.78 -4.84 -13.63
C TYR A 334 -12.21 -3.45 -13.36
N GLU A 335 -10.89 -3.36 -13.19
CA GLU A 335 -10.16 -2.11 -12.95
C GLU A 335 -10.33 -1.11 -14.11
N THR A 336 -10.21 -1.59 -15.36
CA THR A 336 -10.42 -0.76 -16.56
C THR A 336 -11.82 -0.12 -16.60
N ARG A 337 -12.88 -0.89 -16.26
CA ARG A 337 -14.23 -0.34 -16.15
C ARG A 337 -14.34 0.74 -15.08
N GLY A 338 -13.71 0.52 -13.93
CA GLY A 338 -13.68 1.48 -12.84
C GLY A 338 -12.97 2.78 -13.24
N PHE A 339 -11.82 2.69 -13.92
CA PHE A 339 -11.11 3.87 -14.46
C PHE A 339 -11.93 4.60 -15.53
N ASN A 340 -12.57 3.87 -16.44
CA ASN A 340 -13.44 4.48 -17.43
C ASN A 340 -14.58 5.25 -16.76
N THR A 341 -15.23 4.68 -15.74
CA THR A 341 -16.29 5.35 -14.98
C THR A 341 -15.77 6.61 -14.27
N PHE A 342 -14.59 6.55 -13.67
CA PHE A 342 -13.94 7.70 -13.04
C PHE A 342 -13.62 8.80 -14.08
N LEU A 343 -12.94 8.44 -15.17
CA LEU A 343 -12.52 9.37 -16.21
C LEU A 343 -13.70 10.02 -16.94
N GLN A 344 -14.84 9.32 -17.06
CA GLN A 344 -16.07 9.92 -17.58
C GLN A 344 -16.59 11.09 -16.72
N LYS A 345 -16.29 11.11 -15.42
CA LYS A 345 -16.65 12.24 -14.53
C LYS A 345 -15.66 13.40 -14.61
N VAL A 346 -14.38 13.10 -14.96
CA VAL A 346 -13.28 14.08 -14.95
C VAL A 346 -13.08 14.74 -16.32
N ILE A 347 -13.19 13.97 -17.42
CA ILE A 347 -13.00 14.48 -18.78
C ILE A 347 -14.26 15.26 -19.23
N PRO A 348 -14.10 16.51 -19.69
CA PRO A 348 -15.23 17.37 -20.01
C PRO A 348 -16.23 16.77 -21.00
N THR A 349 -17.51 16.88 -20.69
CA THR A 349 -18.61 16.39 -21.54
C THR A 349 -18.78 17.19 -22.80
N GLN A 350 -18.25 18.44 -22.87
CA GLN A 350 -18.26 19.30 -24.03
C GLN A 350 -17.23 18.89 -25.10
N MET A 351 -16.31 17.98 -24.78
CA MET A 351 -15.39 17.40 -25.78
C MET A 351 -16.21 16.50 -26.73
N PRO A 352 -15.97 16.54 -28.05
CA PRO A 352 -16.67 15.65 -29.01
C PRO A 352 -16.52 14.18 -28.62
N ASP A 353 -17.60 13.41 -28.61
CA ASP A 353 -17.66 12.04 -28.07
C ASP A 353 -16.55 11.13 -28.61
N SER A 354 -16.29 11.17 -29.92
CA SER A 354 -15.25 10.33 -30.54
C SER A 354 -13.83 10.66 -30.07
N VAL A 355 -13.57 11.90 -29.66
CA VAL A 355 -12.28 12.34 -29.11
C VAL A 355 -12.22 12.03 -27.61
N ARG A 356 -13.33 12.27 -26.91
CA ARG A 356 -13.48 12.02 -25.49
C ARG A 356 -13.28 10.55 -25.16
N THR A 357 -13.93 9.64 -25.91
CA THR A 357 -13.76 8.19 -25.76
C THR A 357 -12.30 7.77 -25.91
N LYS A 358 -11.62 8.21 -26.98
CA LYS A 358 -10.20 7.90 -27.20
C LYS A 358 -9.30 8.41 -26.07
N ALA A 359 -9.60 9.60 -25.52
CA ALA A 359 -8.83 10.16 -24.40
C ALA A 359 -9.06 9.35 -23.12
N ILE A 360 -10.29 8.92 -22.84
CA ILE A 360 -10.63 8.08 -21.69
C ILE A 360 -9.93 6.72 -21.82
N ASP A 361 -10.06 6.03 -22.94
CA ASP A 361 -9.48 4.71 -23.15
C ASP A 361 -7.96 4.76 -22.98
N PHE A 362 -7.30 5.74 -23.58
CA PHE A 362 -5.85 5.91 -23.45
C PHE A 362 -5.40 6.17 -22.01
N LEU A 363 -6.09 7.08 -21.31
CA LEU A 363 -5.76 7.37 -19.90
C LEU A 363 -6.04 6.17 -19.00
N SER A 364 -7.10 5.42 -19.24
CA SER A 364 -7.39 4.18 -18.51
C SER A 364 -6.29 3.15 -18.69
N ASP A 365 -5.79 2.95 -19.92
CA ASP A 365 -4.67 2.06 -20.19
C ASP A 365 -3.39 2.49 -19.45
N MET A 366 -3.10 3.81 -19.40
CA MET A 366 -1.94 4.32 -18.65
C MET A 366 -2.11 4.09 -17.13
N MET A 367 -3.31 4.29 -16.59
CA MET A 367 -3.60 4.04 -15.17
C MET A 367 -3.48 2.53 -14.82
N ILE A 368 -3.90 1.64 -15.71
CA ILE A 368 -3.72 0.19 -15.55
C ILE A 368 -2.24 -0.18 -15.52
N LYS A 369 -1.41 0.45 -16.35
CA LYS A 369 0.04 0.24 -16.31
C LYS A 369 0.65 0.74 -15.00
N ASN A 370 0.30 1.95 -14.58
CA ASN A 370 0.76 2.54 -13.33
C ASN A 370 0.38 1.68 -12.11
N TYR A 371 -0.83 1.08 -12.09
CA TYR A 371 -1.21 0.15 -11.04
C TYR A 371 -0.36 -1.13 -11.02
N ALA A 372 0.18 -1.53 -12.17
CA ALA A 372 1.04 -2.71 -12.28
C ALA A 372 2.52 -2.42 -12.00
N GLY A 373 2.94 -1.15 -12.01
CA GLY A 373 4.32 -0.71 -11.84
C GLY A 373 5.23 -0.95 -13.05
N ASP A 374 6.39 -0.27 -13.07
CA ASP A 374 7.40 -0.33 -14.15
C ASP A 374 6.81 0.08 -15.51
N GLU A 375 5.89 1.05 -15.52
CA GLU A 375 5.19 1.44 -16.73
C GLU A 375 6.07 2.21 -17.70
N LYS A 376 5.91 1.88 -18.95
CA LYS A 376 6.60 2.53 -20.06
C LYS A 376 5.67 2.73 -21.24
N ILE A 377 5.64 3.95 -21.75
CA ILE A 377 4.94 4.29 -23.00
C ILE A 377 5.78 3.74 -24.17
N THR A 378 5.18 2.88 -25.00
CA THR A 378 5.79 2.39 -26.25
C THR A 378 5.74 3.45 -27.32
N ASP A 379 6.56 3.31 -28.39
CA ASP A 379 6.54 4.25 -29.53
C ASP A 379 5.16 4.36 -30.19
N ALA A 380 4.43 3.25 -30.27
CA ALA A 380 3.07 3.21 -30.81
C ALA A 380 2.07 3.99 -29.93
N GLU A 381 2.17 3.82 -28.61
CA GLU A 381 1.35 4.56 -27.64
C GLU A 381 1.73 6.05 -27.62
N GLU A 382 3.01 6.40 -27.78
CA GLU A 382 3.44 7.79 -27.88
C GLU A 382 2.86 8.45 -29.13
N ALA A 383 2.87 7.77 -30.28
CA ALA A 383 2.23 8.25 -31.50
C ALA A 383 0.72 8.43 -31.31
N GLN A 384 0.04 7.46 -30.66
CA GLN A 384 -1.39 7.55 -30.34
C GLN A 384 -1.68 8.73 -29.40
N ARG A 385 -0.88 8.92 -28.34
CA ARG A 385 -0.98 10.03 -27.40
C ARG A 385 -0.90 11.39 -28.09
N ILE A 386 0.08 11.54 -29.00
CA ILE A 386 0.22 12.77 -29.79
C ILE A 386 -0.98 12.98 -30.71
N GLN A 387 -1.47 11.92 -31.35
CA GLN A 387 -2.64 12.00 -32.22
C GLN A 387 -3.88 12.44 -31.44
N ILE A 388 -4.16 11.84 -30.28
CA ILE A 388 -5.32 12.22 -29.43
C ILE A 388 -5.16 13.67 -28.95
N ALA A 389 -3.98 14.08 -28.51
CA ALA A 389 -3.74 15.46 -28.09
C ALA A 389 -3.99 16.47 -29.23
N ASN A 390 -3.62 16.14 -30.46
CA ASN A 390 -3.89 16.97 -31.64
C ASN A 390 -5.40 17.02 -31.97
N MET A 391 -6.12 15.92 -31.80
CA MET A 391 -7.59 15.89 -31.93
C MET A 391 -8.25 16.81 -30.90
N ILE A 392 -7.85 16.70 -29.60
CA ILE A 392 -8.34 17.58 -28.51
C ILE A 392 -8.07 19.05 -28.85
N ARG A 393 -6.85 19.36 -29.32
CA ARG A 393 -6.48 20.73 -29.72
C ARG A 393 -7.34 21.30 -30.81
N LYS A 394 -7.64 20.50 -31.86
CA LYS A 394 -8.36 20.92 -33.03
C LYS A 394 -9.88 21.05 -32.80
N SER A 395 -10.44 20.13 -31.99
CA SER A 395 -11.89 20.00 -31.88
C SER A 395 -12.47 20.49 -30.55
N TYR A 396 -11.64 20.80 -29.55
CA TYR A 396 -12.13 21.21 -28.26
C TYR A 396 -11.30 22.34 -27.63
N SER A 397 -10.04 22.08 -27.18
CA SER A 397 -9.28 23.06 -26.41
C SER A 397 -7.76 22.83 -26.45
N PHE A 398 -7.03 23.93 -26.73
CA PHE A 398 -5.55 23.90 -26.60
C PHE A 398 -5.09 23.58 -25.17
N LYS A 399 -5.74 24.17 -24.15
CA LYS A 399 -5.42 23.92 -22.73
C LYS A 399 -5.58 22.44 -22.37
N TRP A 400 -6.69 21.82 -22.77
CA TRP A 400 -6.93 20.41 -22.49
C TRP A 400 -5.98 19.47 -23.25
N SER A 401 -5.55 19.83 -24.44
CA SER A 401 -4.50 19.11 -25.17
C SER A 401 -3.18 19.07 -24.40
N ILE A 402 -2.78 20.20 -23.78
CA ILE A 402 -1.58 20.25 -22.94
C ILE A 402 -1.76 19.42 -21.68
N ILE A 403 -2.91 19.52 -20.99
CA ILE A 403 -3.20 18.73 -19.78
C ILE A 403 -3.13 17.24 -20.12
N PHE A 404 -3.83 16.79 -21.15
CA PHE A 404 -3.82 15.40 -21.59
C PHE A 404 -2.40 14.91 -21.87
N ARG A 405 -1.60 15.67 -22.63
CA ARG A 405 -0.21 15.30 -22.96
C ARG A 405 0.66 15.14 -21.73
N ARG A 406 0.55 16.05 -20.76
CA ARG A 406 1.36 16.02 -19.55
C ARG A 406 0.94 14.90 -18.61
N VAL A 407 -0.36 14.81 -18.33
CA VAL A 407 -0.89 13.82 -17.38
C VAL A 407 -0.70 12.40 -17.91
N SER A 408 -1.04 12.14 -19.16
CA SER A 408 -0.87 10.82 -19.76
C SER A 408 0.60 10.37 -19.82
N LYS A 409 1.53 11.32 -20.03
CA LYS A 409 2.98 11.02 -19.98
C LYS A 409 3.45 10.72 -18.55
N ALA A 410 2.97 11.50 -17.58
CA ALA A 410 3.39 11.35 -16.19
C ALA A 410 2.88 10.05 -15.56
N ILE A 411 1.67 9.60 -15.90
CA ILE A 411 1.09 8.34 -15.39
C ILE A 411 1.65 7.12 -16.13
N GLY A 412 1.93 7.23 -17.43
CA GLY A 412 2.33 6.08 -18.25
C GLY A 412 3.84 5.90 -18.40
N ASN A 413 4.64 6.60 -17.61
CA ASN A 413 6.10 6.54 -17.73
C ASN A 413 6.72 6.60 -16.33
N ASP A 414 7.08 5.45 -15.84
CA ASP A 414 7.81 5.33 -14.59
C ASP A 414 9.17 6.07 -14.67
N THR A 415 9.53 6.70 -13.55
CA THR A 415 10.83 7.33 -13.33
C THR A 415 11.61 6.47 -12.34
N ALA A 416 12.84 6.09 -12.67
CA ALA A 416 13.68 5.31 -11.76
C ALA A 416 13.54 5.75 -10.29
N PRO A 417 13.52 4.82 -9.32
CA PRO A 417 13.88 3.39 -9.43
C PRO A 417 12.76 2.50 -9.95
N ALA A 418 13.10 1.26 -10.39
CA ALA A 418 12.10 0.26 -10.78
C ALA A 418 11.17 -0.09 -9.61
N ASP A 419 9.87 -0.34 -9.91
CA ASP A 419 8.81 -0.50 -8.92
C ASP A 419 8.65 -1.91 -8.38
N ASN A 420 8.83 -2.91 -9.24
CA ASN A 420 8.50 -4.29 -8.90
C ASN A 420 9.68 -5.05 -8.29
N ASP A 421 10.87 -4.90 -8.88
CA ASP A 421 12.09 -5.58 -8.43
C ASP A 421 13.22 -4.56 -8.26
N PHE A 422 13.53 -4.22 -7.03
CA PHE A 422 14.52 -3.19 -6.70
C PHE A 422 15.36 -3.53 -5.46
N SER A 423 16.54 -2.92 -5.36
CA SER A 423 17.41 -3.03 -4.18
C SER A 423 17.79 -1.65 -3.67
N ILE A 424 17.68 -1.47 -2.36
CA ILE A 424 17.93 -0.22 -1.64
C ILE A 424 19.04 -0.43 -0.63
N ASP A 425 19.99 0.51 -0.53
CA ASP A 425 20.90 0.61 0.60
C ASP A 425 20.21 1.41 1.72
N ILE A 426 20.03 0.77 2.89
CA ILE A 426 19.22 1.31 4.00
C ILE A 426 20.04 1.96 5.13
N LYS A 427 21.36 2.14 4.92
CA LYS A 427 22.25 2.91 5.80
C LYS A 427 22.63 4.25 5.24
#